data_b69cd5d48d2ffce02d20b838bf7304c2
#
_entry.id   b69cd5d48d2ffce02d20b838bf7304c2
#
_cell.length_a   1.000
_cell.length_b   1.000
_cell.length_c   1.000
_cell.angle_alpha   90.00
_cell.angle_beta   90.00
_cell.angle_gamma   90.00
#
_symmetry.space_group_name_H-M   'P 1'
#
loop_
_entity.id
_entity.type
_entity.pdbx_description
1 polymer ?
#
loop_
_entity_poly.entity_id
_entity_poly.type
_entity_poly.pdbx_seq_one_letter_code
_entity_poly.pdbx_strand_id
1 'polypeptide(L)'
;MANRRRGEVPLDLGGTRYTLCFTLGALAELESALGARDLAGLAERFAGGGLATRDLIALLGAALRGGGHALDEAAVAALPLAGGLEPVAQALGEALTAAFGEAPAATPREAPPNP
;
A
#
# COMPACT_ATOMS: atom_id res chain seq x y z
N MET A 1 3.00 -7.10 15.70
CA MET A 1 2.21 -7.99 14.85
C MET A 1 1.16 -7.21 14.08
N ALA A 2 1.00 -7.52 12.83
CA ALA A 2 0.04 -6.79 12.00
C ALA A 2 -1.38 -7.04 12.47
N ASN A 3 -2.18 -5.99 12.43
CA ASN A 3 -3.56 -6.03 12.85
C ASN A 3 -4.44 -5.52 11.71
N ARG A 4 -5.14 -6.43 11.06
CA ARG A 4 -5.93 -6.07 9.88
C ARG A 4 -7.06 -5.11 10.20
N ARG A 5 -7.56 -5.13 11.43
CA ARG A 5 -8.59 -4.17 11.80
C ARG A 5 -8.08 -2.74 11.79
N ARG A 6 -6.78 -2.58 11.97
CA ARG A 6 -6.15 -1.26 11.92
C ARG A 6 -5.57 -0.97 10.55
N GLY A 7 -5.86 -1.82 9.57
CA GLY A 7 -5.33 -1.64 8.24
C GLY A 7 -3.90 -2.11 8.07
N GLU A 8 -3.41 -2.90 9.00
CA GLU A 8 -2.03 -3.39 8.95
C GLU A 8 -1.97 -4.71 8.21
N VAL A 9 -0.97 -4.84 7.34
CA VAL A 9 -0.77 -6.05 6.53
C VAL A 9 0.67 -6.51 6.71
N PRO A 10 0.90 -7.79 6.99
CA PRO A 10 2.26 -8.29 7.16
C PRO A 10 2.93 -8.50 5.81
N LEU A 11 4.25 -8.33 5.78
CA LEU A 11 5.04 -8.58 4.60
C LEU A 11 6.41 -9.09 5.03
N ASP A 12 6.80 -10.26 4.53
CA ASP A 12 8.11 -10.82 4.80
C ASP A 12 9.03 -10.53 3.63
N LEU A 13 10.17 -9.89 3.93
CA LEU A 13 11.19 -9.62 2.91
C LEU A 13 12.54 -10.00 3.47
N GLY A 14 13.23 -10.90 2.79
CA GLY A 14 14.57 -11.28 3.19
C GLY A 14 14.68 -11.81 4.61
N GLY A 15 13.66 -12.50 5.06
CA GLY A 15 13.66 -13.06 6.40
C GLY A 15 13.23 -12.10 7.49
N THR A 16 12.90 -10.89 7.13
CA THR A 16 12.42 -9.89 8.09
C THR A 16 10.94 -9.66 7.87
N ARG A 17 10.19 -9.65 8.96
CA ARG A 17 8.76 -9.38 8.89
C ARG A 17 8.50 -7.89 9.06
N TYR A 18 7.83 -7.31 8.09
CA TYR A 18 7.44 -5.90 8.13
C TYR A 18 5.94 -5.77 8.25
N THR A 19 5.49 -4.59 8.65
CA THR A 19 4.07 -4.26 8.71
C THR A 19 3.82 -3.10 7.77
N LEU A 20 2.84 -3.25 6.89
CA LEU A 20 2.43 -2.19 5.98
C LEU A 20 1.14 -1.58 6.47
N CYS A 21 1.05 -0.26 6.40
CA CYS A 21 -0.18 0.42 6.78
C CYS A 21 -0.21 1.79 6.13
N PHE A 22 -1.31 2.10 5.43
CA PHE A 22 -1.46 3.44 4.85
C PHE A 22 -2.25 4.29 5.83
N THR A 23 -1.50 4.98 6.69
CA THR A 23 -2.11 5.98 7.57
C THR A 23 -2.40 7.25 6.78
N LEU A 24 -3.10 8.18 7.39
CA LEU A 24 -3.32 9.47 6.74
C LEU A 24 -2.00 10.15 6.43
N GLY A 25 -1.04 10.05 7.34
CA GLY A 25 0.28 10.61 7.08
C GLY A 25 0.97 9.94 5.92
N ALA A 26 0.84 8.61 5.80
CA ALA A 26 1.42 7.90 4.68
C ALA A 26 0.78 8.32 3.37
N LEU A 27 -0.53 8.50 3.36
CA LEU A 27 -1.22 8.95 2.16
C LEU A 27 -0.81 10.36 1.77
N ALA A 28 -0.60 11.23 2.76
CA ALA A 28 -0.12 12.57 2.49
C ALA A 28 1.28 12.54 1.89
N GLU A 29 2.13 11.65 2.39
CA GLU A 29 3.46 11.46 1.80
C GLU A 29 3.38 11.05 0.34
N LEU A 30 2.45 10.15 0.03
CA LEU A 30 2.29 9.70 -1.33
C LEU A 30 1.85 10.84 -2.25
N GLU A 31 0.91 11.64 -1.80
CA GLU A 31 0.49 12.78 -2.58
C GLU A 31 1.68 13.68 -2.90
N SER A 32 2.48 13.93 -1.91
CA SER A 32 3.63 14.82 -2.07
C SER A 32 4.68 14.19 -2.99
N ALA A 33 4.97 12.92 -2.77
CA ALA A 33 6.04 12.25 -3.50
C ALA A 33 5.68 12.03 -4.96
N LEU A 34 4.44 11.69 -5.25
CA LEU A 34 4.02 11.37 -6.60
C LEU A 34 3.35 12.52 -7.30
N GLY A 35 3.07 13.60 -6.60
CA GLY A 35 2.31 14.69 -7.15
C GLY A 35 0.91 14.27 -7.50
N ALA A 36 0.45 13.21 -6.90
CA ALA A 36 -0.84 12.65 -7.24
C ALA A 36 -1.94 13.39 -6.52
N ARG A 37 -2.94 13.78 -7.26
CA ARG A 37 -4.13 14.35 -6.67
C ARG A 37 -5.21 13.32 -6.50
N ASP A 38 -5.03 12.17 -7.12
CA ASP A 38 -6.07 11.16 -7.18
C ASP A 38 -5.48 9.84 -6.72
N LEU A 39 -5.56 9.61 -5.42
CA LEU A 39 -5.04 8.37 -4.86
C LEU A 39 -5.85 7.16 -5.31
N ALA A 40 -7.13 7.34 -5.61
CA ALA A 40 -7.94 6.25 -6.14
C ALA A 40 -7.43 5.84 -7.51
N GLY A 41 -7.05 6.80 -8.33
CA GLY A 41 -6.47 6.49 -9.63
C GLY A 41 -5.15 5.77 -9.50
N LEU A 42 -4.37 6.11 -8.48
CA LEU A 42 -3.13 5.41 -8.21
C LEU A 42 -3.39 3.95 -7.88
N ALA A 43 -4.40 3.71 -7.04
CA ALA A 43 -4.75 2.35 -6.68
C ALA A 43 -5.21 1.55 -7.89
N GLU A 44 -5.95 2.18 -8.79
CA GLU A 44 -6.38 1.51 -10.02
C GLU A 44 -5.20 1.16 -10.91
N ARG A 45 -4.24 2.08 -11.04
CA ARG A 45 -3.06 1.80 -11.83
C ARG A 45 -2.25 0.67 -11.22
N PHE A 46 -2.19 0.63 -9.88
CA PHE A 46 -1.50 -0.45 -9.21
C PHE A 46 -2.16 -1.79 -9.52
N ALA A 47 -3.48 -1.85 -9.43
CA ALA A 47 -4.21 -3.08 -9.71
C ALA A 47 -4.01 -3.55 -11.15
N GLY A 48 -3.88 -2.61 -12.07
CA GLY A 48 -3.66 -2.94 -13.47
C GLY A 48 -2.21 -3.22 -13.82
N GLY A 49 -1.30 -3.11 -12.87
CA GLY A 49 0.11 -3.38 -13.12
C GLY A 49 0.81 -2.27 -13.88
N GLY A 50 0.23 -1.07 -13.90
CA GLY A 50 0.76 0.02 -14.69
C GLY A 50 1.64 0.99 -13.95
N LEU A 51 2.15 0.63 -12.78
CA LEU A 51 3.01 1.52 -12.02
C LEU A 51 4.47 1.37 -12.40
N ALA A 52 5.16 2.48 -12.46
CA ALA A 52 6.59 2.46 -12.63
C ALA A 52 7.25 2.00 -11.33
N THR A 53 8.46 1.48 -11.46
CA THR A 53 9.19 1.00 -10.28
C THR A 53 9.36 2.09 -9.24
N ARG A 54 9.60 3.32 -9.69
CA ARG A 54 9.76 4.44 -8.77
C ARG A 54 8.49 4.66 -7.95
N ASP A 55 7.33 4.53 -8.60
CA ASP A 55 6.07 4.70 -7.91
C ASP A 55 5.86 3.57 -6.91
N LEU A 56 6.29 2.37 -7.27
CA LEU A 56 6.20 1.22 -6.38
C LEU A 56 7.05 1.44 -5.13
N ILE A 57 8.25 1.98 -5.30
CA ILE A 57 9.11 2.29 -4.17
C ILE A 57 8.44 3.32 -3.26
N ALA A 58 7.81 4.33 -3.84
CA ALA A 58 7.12 5.34 -3.05
C ALA A 58 5.95 4.73 -2.29
N LEU A 59 5.17 3.88 -2.94
CA LEU A 59 4.06 3.20 -2.28
C LEU A 59 4.53 2.35 -1.12
N LEU A 60 5.53 1.51 -1.38
CA LEU A 60 6.03 0.61 -0.35
C LEU A 60 6.64 1.40 0.80
N GLY A 61 7.39 2.44 0.49
CA GLY A 61 8.00 3.26 1.53
C GLY A 61 6.97 3.91 2.42
N ALA A 62 5.93 4.48 1.83
CA ALA A 62 4.87 5.12 2.62
C ALA A 62 4.18 4.09 3.50
N ALA A 63 3.90 2.90 2.96
CA ALA A 63 3.24 1.86 3.73
C ALA A 63 4.12 1.35 4.87
N LEU A 64 5.42 1.24 4.64
CA LEU A 64 6.34 0.79 5.69
C LEU A 64 6.43 1.83 6.79
N ARG A 65 6.58 3.10 6.44
CA ARG A 65 6.65 4.14 7.45
C ARG A 65 5.33 4.25 8.20
N GLY A 66 4.21 4.07 7.50
CA GLY A 66 2.91 4.04 8.16
C GLY A 66 2.77 2.87 9.10
N GLY A 67 3.48 1.79 8.82
CA GLY A 67 3.49 0.61 9.69
C GLY A 67 4.49 0.69 10.82
N GLY A 68 5.21 1.81 10.94
CA GLY A 68 6.12 2.01 12.05
C GLY A 68 7.59 1.79 11.73
N HIS A 69 7.92 1.57 10.47
CA HIS A 69 9.31 1.31 10.09
C HIS A 69 9.94 2.59 9.55
N ALA A 70 10.99 3.04 10.22
CA ALA A 70 11.64 4.31 9.86
C ALA A 70 12.65 4.08 8.74
N LEU A 71 12.15 3.80 7.55
CA LEU A 71 12.99 3.53 6.38
C LEU A 71 12.82 4.67 5.39
N ASP A 72 13.95 5.24 4.96
CA ASP A 72 13.87 6.27 3.92
C ASP A 72 13.82 5.61 2.55
N GLU A 73 13.73 6.43 1.52
CA GLU A 73 13.54 5.92 0.17
C GLU A 73 14.70 5.02 -0.27
N ALA A 74 15.93 5.40 0.07
CA ALA A 74 17.07 4.60 -0.30
C ALA A 74 17.05 3.24 0.38
N ALA A 75 16.66 3.22 1.66
CA ALA A 75 16.57 1.95 2.37
C ALA A 75 15.49 1.06 1.79
N VAL A 76 14.36 1.66 1.41
CA VAL A 76 13.28 0.89 0.79
C VAL A 76 13.76 0.31 -0.54
N ALA A 77 14.44 1.11 -1.34
CA ALA A 77 14.93 0.65 -2.64
C ALA A 77 15.95 -0.48 -2.51
N ALA A 78 16.62 -0.57 -1.37
CA ALA A 78 17.64 -1.59 -1.14
C ALA A 78 17.09 -2.87 -0.55
N LEU A 79 15.78 -2.93 -0.26
CA LEU A 79 15.21 -4.13 0.34
C LEU A 79 15.27 -5.30 -0.65
N PRO A 80 15.65 -6.49 -0.17
CA PRO A 80 15.72 -7.64 -1.07
C PRO A 80 14.33 -8.12 -1.45
N LEU A 81 14.22 -8.61 -2.68
CA LEU A 81 12.97 -9.17 -3.17
C LEU A 81 13.06 -10.69 -3.18
N ALA A 82 13.43 -11.25 -2.05
CA ALA A 82 13.46 -12.71 -1.94
C ALA A 82 12.05 -13.23 -2.16
N GLY A 83 11.86 -14.06 -3.14
CA GLY A 83 10.54 -14.55 -3.47
C GLY A 83 9.87 -13.75 -4.58
N GLY A 84 10.55 -12.74 -5.08
CA GLY A 84 10.06 -11.98 -6.21
C GLY A 84 9.18 -10.81 -5.79
N LEU A 85 8.58 -10.19 -6.79
CA LEU A 85 7.79 -8.98 -6.56
C LEU A 85 6.35 -9.30 -6.15
N GLU A 86 5.89 -10.49 -6.44
CA GLU A 86 4.48 -10.82 -6.23
C GLU A 86 4.03 -10.69 -4.77
N PRO A 87 4.80 -11.19 -3.79
CA PRO A 87 4.36 -11.00 -2.39
C PRO A 87 4.26 -9.54 -2.00
N VAL A 88 5.15 -8.70 -2.53
CA VAL A 88 5.10 -7.27 -2.26
C VAL A 88 3.84 -6.67 -2.87
N ALA A 89 3.57 -7.02 -4.12
CA ALA A 89 2.38 -6.50 -4.80
C ALA A 89 1.11 -6.92 -4.09
N GLN A 90 1.05 -8.16 -3.66
CA GLN A 90 -0.14 -8.65 -2.97
C GLN A 90 -0.35 -7.93 -1.65
N ALA A 91 0.71 -7.76 -0.86
CA ALA A 91 0.60 -7.09 0.42
C ALA A 91 0.21 -5.62 0.24
N LEU A 92 0.78 -4.95 -0.77
CA LEU A 92 0.42 -3.57 -1.06
C LEU A 92 -1.03 -3.45 -1.48
N GLY A 93 -1.51 -4.41 -2.29
CA GLY A 93 -2.90 -4.41 -2.69
C GLY A 93 -3.83 -4.54 -1.51
N GLU A 94 -3.49 -5.41 -0.55
CA GLU A 94 -4.29 -5.55 0.65
C GLU A 94 -4.26 -4.27 1.48
N ALA A 95 -3.10 -3.64 1.59
CA ALA A 95 -2.99 -2.42 2.37
C ALA A 95 -3.78 -1.27 1.71
N LEU A 96 -3.76 -1.20 0.39
CA LEU A 96 -4.54 -0.19 -0.31
C LEU A 96 -6.03 -0.42 -0.12
N THR A 97 -6.46 -1.68 -0.20
CA THR A 97 -7.86 -2.01 0.03
C THR A 97 -8.27 -1.61 1.44
N ALA A 98 -7.42 -1.88 2.41
CA ALA A 98 -7.72 -1.51 3.79
C ALA A 98 -7.84 0.00 3.94
N ALA A 99 -7.00 0.75 3.22
CA ALA A 99 -7.00 2.21 3.35
C ALA A 99 -8.21 2.85 2.67
N PHE A 100 -8.61 2.29 1.52
CA PHE A 100 -9.69 2.89 0.73
C PHE A 100 -11.01 2.17 0.91
N GLY A 101 -11.03 1.14 1.73
CA GLY A 101 -12.25 0.37 1.93
C GLY A 101 -12.40 -0.68 0.86
N GLU A 102 -13.55 -1.30 0.84
CA GLU A 102 -13.83 -2.34 -0.14
C GLU A 102 -13.65 -1.81 -1.54
N ALA A 103 -13.22 -2.68 -2.40
CA ALA A 103 -13.06 -2.31 -3.77
C ALA A 103 -14.37 -1.73 -4.29
N PRO A 104 -14.29 -0.70 -5.08
CA PRO A 104 -15.49 -0.06 -5.59
C PRO A 104 -16.40 -1.02 -6.30
N ALA A 105 -15.86 -2.01 -6.85
CA ALA A 105 -16.65 -2.97 -7.52
C ALA A 105 -17.60 -3.62 -6.56
N ALA A 106 -17.26 -3.56 -5.40
CA ALA A 106 -18.09 -4.20 -4.49
C ALA A 106 -19.25 -3.38 -4.18
N THR A 107 -19.55 -3.17 -4.42
CA THR A 107 -20.35 -2.64 -3.96
C THR A 107 -21.15 -2.14 -3.86
N PRO A 108 -21.43 -2.20 -4.15
CA PRO A 108 -22.37 -1.34 -3.94
C PRO A 108 -23.16 -1.61 -2.83
N ARG A 109 -23.05 -1.89 -2.33
CA ARG A 109 -23.45 -1.84 -1.32
C ARG A 109 -23.87 -1.14 -0.70
N GLU A 110 -23.83 -0.99 -1.34
CA GLU A 110 -24.15 -0.39 -0.94
C GLU A 110 -24.76 0.16 -0.71
N ALA A 111 -25.10 0.02 -1.01
CA ALA A 111 -25.64 0.55 -0.97
C ALA A 111 -26.40 0.71 -0.62
N PRO A 112 -26.71 0.80 -0.48
CA PRO A 112 -27.43 1.07 -0.15
C PRO A 112 -28.19 1.07 0.30
N PRO A 113 -28.42 1.14 0.48
CA PRO A 113 -29.14 1.23 0.83
C PRO A 113 -29.89 1.30 1.16
N ASN A 114 -30.19 1.26 1.02
CA ASN A 114 -30.73 1.46 1.23
C ASN A 114 -31.30 1.60 1.46
N PRO A 115 -31.58 1.48 1.51
CA PRO A 115 -32.05 1.75 1.56
C PRO A 115 -32.29 1.76 1.76
#